data_7555d7631a6bcfdafb8d45eb3abd7092
#
_entry.id   7555d7631a6bcfdafb8d45eb3abd7092
#
_cell.length_a   1.000
_cell.length_b   1.000
_cell.length_c   1.000
_cell.angle_alpha   90.00
_cell.angle_beta   90.00
_cell.angle_gamma   90.00
#
_symmetry.space_group_name_H-M   'P 1'
#
loop_
_entity.id
_entity.type
_entity.pdbx_description
1 polymer ?
#
loop_
_entity_poly.entity_id
_entity_poly.type
_entity_poly.pdbx_seq_one_letter_code
_entity_poly.pdbx_strand_id
1 'polypeptide(L)'
;MNISLPEHFEEFADARRKGFLAVKELKESGKKICGIFCQYTPTEILRAAGLYEVGLCGKSNAPIKTAETRLPANLCPLIKASYGHALEDSCPYAHFSDIVVGETTCDGKKKMYELLGELKPMQVIHLPNLPDYERSMEMWVTELRLFAKGLEEKTGVAITEEKLNEAIEWCNKERIQAARIYELGRYAPPAITGSRMRDVMEGEQYIFDREEKYKKLDTILNQCEADWHAGKGPFAPDPNRPRIIISGAGLGGVAGKTVEVLEELGGAVVCYEGCSGIVSRRRLIDEDRSRDPIVRIAEKYIEVPCAVVSPNQARMEQVAATIEEWKADGVVSITLHSCNPFAIETENIRRVCERCGVPLLHIETDFGTADEGQIRTRIEAYLEMIRAKKEMQNG
;
A
#
# COMPACT_ATOMS: atom_id res chain seq x y z
N MET A 1 22.70 13.76 -12.67
CA MET A 1 22.18 13.44 -14.01
C MET A 1 20.67 13.27 -13.89
N ASN A 2 19.89 14.13 -14.56
CA ASN A 2 18.47 13.88 -14.72
C ASN A 2 18.31 12.67 -15.65
N ILE A 3 18.16 11.49 -15.09
CA ILE A 3 17.76 10.31 -15.86
C ILE A 3 16.25 10.52 -16.09
N SER A 4 15.89 10.84 -17.34
CA SER A 4 14.48 10.91 -17.72
C SER A 4 13.82 9.57 -17.41
N LEU A 5 12.66 9.61 -16.74
CA LEU A 5 11.87 8.41 -16.52
C LEU A 5 11.51 7.79 -17.88
N PRO A 6 11.50 6.47 -18.01
CA PRO A 6 10.87 5.83 -19.16
C PRO A 6 9.41 6.32 -19.30
N GLU A 7 8.93 6.48 -20.53
CA GLU A 7 7.61 7.03 -20.85
C GLU A 7 6.48 6.37 -20.02
N HIS A 8 6.54 5.07 -19.85
CA HIS A 8 5.54 4.31 -19.06
C HIS A 8 5.57 4.61 -17.56
N PHE A 9 6.72 4.95 -16.98
CA PHE A 9 6.79 5.37 -15.58
C PHE A 9 6.15 6.75 -15.37
N GLU A 10 6.31 7.66 -16.33
CA GLU A 10 5.65 8.96 -16.31
C GLU A 10 4.14 8.82 -16.39
N GLU A 11 3.63 7.88 -17.22
CA GLU A 11 2.21 7.56 -17.27
C GLU A 11 1.66 7.12 -15.90
N PHE A 12 2.40 6.29 -15.15
CA PHE A 12 1.97 5.84 -13.83
C PHE A 12 2.10 6.95 -12.77
N ALA A 13 3.15 7.75 -12.79
CA ALA A 13 3.29 8.91 -11.91
C ALA A 13 2.13 9.90 -12.07
N ASP A 14 1.68 10.12 -13.31
CA ASP A 14 0.55 10.98 -13.64
C ASP A 14 -0.83 10.29 -13.49
N ALA A 15 -0.89 8.95 -13.38
CA ALA A 15 -2.16 8.21 -13.37
C ALA A 15 -3.10 8.68 -12.26
N ARG A 16 -2.56 8.96 -11.06
CA ARG A 16 -3.35 9.51 -9.95
C ARG A 16 -3.94 10.89 -10.28
N ARG A 17 -3.19 11.75 -10.99
CA ARG A 17 -3.66 13.08 -11.40
C ARG A 17 -4.69 12.99 -12.52
N LYS A 18 -4.43 12.15 -13.51
CA LYS A 18 -5.33 11.93 -14.65
C LYS A 18 -6.53 11.06 -14.29
N GLY A 19 -6.39 10.20 -13.28
CA GLY A 19 -7.43 9.27 -12.84
C GLY A 19 -8.75 9.92 -12.45
N PHE A 20 -8.75 11.20 -12.03
CA PHE A 20 -10.00 11.91 -11.73
C PHE A 20 -10.86 12.12 -13.00
N LEU A 21 -10.24 12.32 -14.18
CA LEU A 21 -10.97 12.42 -15.44
C LEU A 21 -11.61 11.07 -15.78
N ALA A 22 -10.86 9.98 -15.62
CA ALA A 22 -11.38 8.64 -15.83
C ALA A 22 -12.52 8.28 -14.86
N VAL A 23 -12.41 8.68 -13.57
CA VAL A 23 -13.52 8.52 -12.62
C VAL A 23 -14.74 9.32 -13.02
N LYS A 24 -14.54 10.56 -13.50
CA LYS A 24 -15.64 11.38 -14.03
C LYS A 24 -16.32 10.72 -15.22
N GLU A 25 -15.57 10.20 -16.18
CA GLU A 25 -16.09 9.47 -17.34
C GLU A 25 -16.86 8.20 -16.93
N LEU A 26 -16.36 7.44 -15.95
CA LEU A 26 -17.08 6.31 -15.38
C LEU A 26 -18.43 6.76 -14.78
N LYS A 27 -18.46 7.85 -14.04
CA LYS A 27 -19.70 8.41 -13.49
C LYS A 27 -20.67 8.86 -14.58
N GLU A 28 -20.20 9.54 -15.60
CA GLU A 28 -21.00 9.98 -16.75
C GLU A 28 -21.56 8.78 -17.53
N SER A 29 -20.86 7.65 -17.55
CA SER A 29 -21.35 6.39 -18.12
C SER A 29 -22.29 5.59 -17.20
N GLY A 30 -22.66 6.16 -16.03
CA GLY A 30 -23.59 5.52 -15.09
C GLY A 30 -22.95 4.46 -14.18
N LYS A 31 -21.62 4.37 -14.14
CA LYS A 31 -20.91 3.47 -13.22
C LYS A 31 -20.90 4.02 -11.79
N LYS A 32 -20.86 3.11 -10.83
CA LYS A 32 -20.78 3.45 -9.40
C LYS A 32 -19.36 3.30 -8.89
N ILE A 33 -18.92 4.28 -8.09
CA ILE A 33 -17.57 4.36 -7.52
C ILE A 33 -17.62 4.03 -6.03
N CYS A 34 -16.68 3.21 -5.58
CA CYS A 34 -16.48 2.88 -4.17
C CYS A 34 -15.15 3.46 -3.68
N GLY A 35 -15.21 4.37 -2.71
CA GLY A 35 -14.04 4.86 -2.01
C GLY A 35 -13.57 3.86 -0.96
N ILE A 36 -12.27 3.53 -0.93
CA ILE A 36 -11.69 2.59 0.04
C ILE A 36 -10.49 3.20 0.76
N PHE A 37 -10.26 2.77 2.00
CA PHE A 37 -9.15 3.24 2.84
C PHE A 37 -8.08 2.19 3.12
N CYS A 38 -8.38 0.92 2.94
CA CYS A 38 -7.49 -0.13 3.40
C CYS A 38 -7.46 -1.35 2.46
N GLN A 39 -6.32 -2.03 2.47
CA GLN A 39 -6.14 -3.30 1.76
C GLN A 39 -6.97 -4.47 2.34
N TYR A 40 -7.62 -4.30 3.49
CA TYR A 40 -8.59 -5.28 4.01
C TYR A 40 -9.92 -5.27 3.27
N THR A 41 -10.21 -4.24 2.48
CA THR A 41 -11.41 -4.22 1.65
C THR A 41 -11.31 -5.29 0.56
N PRO A 42 -12.21 -6.30 0.54
CA PRO A 42 -12.18 -7.32 -0.50
C PRO A 42 -12.65 -6.76 -1.84
N THR A 43 -11.71 -6.42 -2.70
CA THR A 43 -11.98 -5.83 -4.02
C THR A 43 -12.80 -6.77 -4.91
N GLU A 44 -12.70 -8.08 -4.70
CA GLU A 44 -13.52 -9.10 -5.37
C GLU A 44 -15.00 -8.89 -5.14
N ILE A 45 -15.39 -8.59 -3.89
CA ILE A 45 -16.80 -8.36 -3.54
C ILE A 45 -17.28 -7.04 -4.14
N LEU A 46 -16.44 -5.99 -4.13
CA LEU A 46 -16.77 -4.71 -4.78
C LEU A 46 -17.01 -4.90 -6.29
N ARG A 47 -16.13 -5.64 -6.95
CA ARG A 47 -16.22 -5.90 -8.38
C ARG A 47 -17.40 -6.77 -8.75
N ALA A 48 -17.75 -7.78 -7.94
CA ALA A 48 -18.95 -8.58 -8.11
C ALA A 48 -20.22 -7.75 -7.96
N ALA A 49 -20.18 -6.68 -7.14
CA ALA A 49 -21.24 -5.68 -7.00
C ALA A 49 -21.26 -4.63 -8.13
N GLY A 50 -20.38 -4.71 -9.11
CA GLY A 50 -20.26 -3.76 -10.23
C GLY A 50 -19.68 -2.40 -9.85
N LEU A 51 -18.93 -2.33 -8.75
CA LEU A 51 -18.29 -1.11 -8.25
C LEU A 51 -16.85 -0.97 -8.77
N TYR A 52 -16.43 0.28 -8.97
CA TYR A 52 -15.05 0.65 -9.27
C TYR A 52 -14.42 1.25 -8.01
N GLU A 53 -13.35 0.63 -7.52
CA GLU A 53 -12.66 1.05 -6.32
C GLU A 53 -11.68 2.21 -6.56
N VAL A 54 -11.62 3.17 -5.62
CA VAL A 54 -10.64 4.27 -5.60
C VAL A 54 -10.09 4.46 -4.19
N GLY A 55 -8.78 4.68 -4.07
CA GLY A 55 -8.13 4.92 -2.79
C GLY A 55 -8.39 6.32 -2.26
N LEU A 56 -8.87 6.45 -1.03
CA LEU A 56 -9.21 7.72 -0.38
C LEU A 56 -8.18 8.21 0.66
N CYS A 57 -7.07 7.49 0.86
CA CYS A 57 -6.05 7.92 1.82
C CYS A 57 -5.47 9.30 1.46
N GLY A 58 -5.76 10.30 2.28
CA GLY A 58 -5.19 11.65 2.15
C GLY A 58 -3.70 11.63 2.47
N LYS A 59 -2.88 12.16 1.56
CA LYS A 59 -1.42 12.18 1.68
C LYS A 59 -0.88 13.60 1.54
N SER A 60 -1.59 14.58 2.11
CA SER A 60 -1.29 15.99 1.99
C SER A 60 -1.50 16.71 3.31
N ASN A 61 -0.65 17.70 3.59
CA ASN A 61 -0.81 18.58 4.76
C ASN A 61 -1.94 19.62 4.60
N ALA A 62 -2.32 19.92 3.35
CA ALA A 62 -3.25 21.00 3.04
C ALA A 62 -4.60 20.95 3.82
N PRO A 63 -5.34 19.81 3.86
CA PRO A 63 -6.66 19.77 4.50
C PRO A 63 -6.62 19.54 6.01
N ILE A 64 -5.41 19.41 6.63
CA ILE A 64 -5.29 19.04 8.05
C ILE A 64 -5.90 20.12 8.97
N LYS A 65 -5.66 21.40 8.69
CA LYS A 65 -6.23 22.49 9.50
C LYS A 65 -7.76 22.49 9.50
N THR A 66 -8.37 22.19 8.38
CA THR A 66 -9.82 22.07 8.26
C THR A 66 -10.32 20.83 9.05
N ALA A 67 -9.62 19.70 8.94
CA ALA A 67 -9.94 18.53 9.73
C ALA A 67 -9.89 18.78 11.24
N GLU A 68 -8.91 19.56 11.72
CA GLU A 68 -8.72 19.89 13.14
C GLU A 68 -9.83 20.79 13.72
N THR A 69 -10.73 21.30 12.91
CA THR A 69 -11.97 21.94 13.42
C THR A 69 -12.94 20.94 14.04
N ARG A 70 -12.80 19.66 13.74
CA ARG A 70 -13.63 18.55 14.23
C ARG A 70 -12.85 17.39 14.84
N LEU A 71 -11.59 17.21 14.47
CA LEU A 71 -10.72 16.14 14.93
C LEU A 71 -9.62 16.68 15.85
N PRO A 72 -9.15 15.89 16.85
CA PRO A 72 -8.05 16.30 17.71
C PRO A 72 -6.75 16.55 16.93
N ALA A 73 -6.00 17.60 17.32
CA ALA A 73 -4.72 17.92 16.69
C ALA A 73 -3.67 16.78 16.81
N ASN A 74 -3.69 16.03 17.92
CA ASN A 74 -2.81 14.89 18.20
C ASN A 74 -3.27 13.57 17.54
N LEU A 75 -4.09 13.64 16.49
CA LEU A 75 -4.50 12.47 15.70
C LEU A 75 -3.55 12.28 14.50
N CYS A 76 -3.43 11.03 14.05
CA CYS A 76 -2.61 10.66 12.89
C CYS A 76 -2.91 11.54 11.66
N PRO A 77 -1.88 12.12 10.99
CA PRO A 77 -2.06 13.02 9.86
C PRO A 77 -2.76 12.36 8.67
N LEU A 78 -2.59 11.03 8.47
CA LEU A 78 -3.33 10.30 7.43
C LEU A 78 -4.84 10.36 7.65
N ILE A 79 -5.28 10.21 8.89
CA ILE A 79 -6.71 10.28 9.25
C ILE A 79 -7.21 11.71 9.08
N LYS A 80 -6.48 12.70 9.59
CA LYS A 80 -6.83 14.11 9.45
C LYS A 80 -6.91 14.53 8.00
N ALA A 81 -5.90 14.19 7.19
CA ALA A 81 -5.90 14.54 5.78
C ALA A 81 -7.05 13.90 5.00
N SER A 82 -7.33 12.62 5.27
CA SER A 82 -8.44 11.91 4.62
C SER A 82 -9.80 12.53 4.94
N TYR A 83 -10.05 12.83 6.21
CA TYR A 83 -11.28 13.49 6.65
C TYR A 83 -11.38 14.93 6.15
N GLY A 84 -10.27 15.69 6.22
CA GLY A 84 -10.21 17.07 5.77
C GLY A 84 -10.52 17.21 4.28
N HIS A 85 -9.98 16.33 3.44
CA HIS A 85 -10.33 16.29 2.02
C HIS A 85 -11.81 16.03 1.76
N ALA A 86 -12.45 15.18 2.54
CA ALA A 86 -13.88 14.94 2.42
C ALA A 86 -14.72 16.13 2.93
N LEU A 87 -14.27 16.78 4.02
CA LEU A 87 -14.94 17.94 4.60
C LEU A 87 -14.88 19.18 3.69
N GLU A 88 -13.75 19.40 3.01
CA GLU A 88 -13.55 20.47 2.04
C GLU A 88 -14.10 20.16 0.64
N ASP A 89 -14.51 18.91 0.40
CA ASP A 89 -14.80 18.38 -0.95
C ASP A 89 -13.65 18.61 -1.95
N SER A 90 -12.41 18.56 -1.46
CA SER A 90 -11.20 18.86 -2.22
C SER A 90 -10.53 17.63 -2.86
N CYS A 91 -11.05 16.44 -2.61
CA CYS A 91 -10.59 15.19 -3.23
C CYS A 91 -11.59 14.73 -4.29
N PRO A 92 -11.24 14.72 -5.59
CA PRO A 92 -12.15 14.28 -6.64
C PRO A 92 -12.61 12.83 -6.49
N TYR A 93 -11.78 11.98 -5.92
CA TYR A 93 -12.13 10.58 -5.67
C TYR A 93 -13.18 10.44 -4.56
N ALA A 94 -13.03 11.20 -3.47
CA ALA A 94 -14.05 11.25 -2.42
C ALA A 94 -15.35 11.90 -2.94
N HIS A 95 -15.22 12.95 -3.77
CA HIS A 95 -16.36 13.63 -4.39
C HIS A 95 -17.23 12.66 -5.19
N PHE A 96 -16.63 11.87 -6.10
CA PHE A 96 -17.33 10.94 -6.98
C PHE A 96 -17.72 9.62 -6.34
N SER A 97 -17.27 9.31 -5.12
CA SER A 97 -17.62 8.07 -4.43
C SER A 97 -19.11 8.04 -4.07
N ASP A 98 -19.81 7.00 -4.55
CA ASP A 98 -21.22 6.71 -4.21
C ASP A 98 -21.33 6.03 -2.85
N ILE A 99 -20.35 5.22 -2.50
CA ILE A 99 -20.23 4.46 -1.27
C ILE A 99 -18.78 4.56 -0.81
N VAL A 100 -18.58 4.69 0.50
CA VAL A 100 -17.25 4.63 1.10
C VAL A 100 -17.17 3.43 2.03
N VAL A 101 -16.13 2.62 1.88
CA VAL A 101 -15.86 1.47 2.75
C VAL A 101 -14.77 1.84 3.74
N GLY A 102 -15.02 1.57 5.00
CA GLY A 102 -14.07 1.74 6.09
C GLY A 102 -13.91 0.47 6.89
N GLU A 103 -12.70 0.16 7.32
CA GLU A 103 -12.37 -1.03 8.11
C GLU A 103 -11.95 -0.64 9.52
N THR A 104 -12.41 -1.37 10.53
CA THR A 104 -12.10 -1.11 11.94
C THR A 104 -10.66 -1.47 12.30
N THR A 105 -9.69 -0.82 11.63
CA THR A 105 -8.26 -1.05 11.83
C THR A 105 -7.78 -0.45 13.14
N CYS A 106 -7.66 0.88 13.24
CA CYS A 106 -7.27 1.56 14.48
C CYS A 106 -8.40 2.43 15.01
N ASP A 107 -8.34 2.80 16.28
CA ASP A 107 -9.41 3.58 16.94
C ASP A 107 -9.65 4.92 16.27
N GLY A 108 -8.57 5.61 15.85
CA GLY A 108 -8.70 6.89 15.16
C GLY A 108 -9.47 6.79 13.85
N LYS A 109 -9.18 5.78 13.02
CA LYS A 109 -9.94 5.53 11.77
C LYS A 109 -11.38 5.18 12.07
N LYS A 110 -11.59 4.21 12.96
CA LYS A 110 -12.92 3.75 13.36
C LYS A 110 -13.82 4.91 13.82
N LYS A 111 -13.31 5.81 14.65
CA LYS A 111 -14.06 6.98 15.12
C LYS A 111 -14.23 8.05 14.04
N MET A 112 -13.25 8.26 13.19
CA MET A 112 -13.37 9.19 12.06
C MET A 112 -14.48 8.78 11.09
N TYR A 113 -14.74 7.49 10.92
CA TYR A 113 -15.81 7.00 10.03
C TYR A 113 -17.22 7.41 10.47
N GLU A 114 -17.47 7.61 11.77
CA GLU A 114 -18.76 8.16 12.25
C GLU A 114 -19.01 9.55 11.67
N LEU A 115 -17.97 10.42 11.72
CA LEU A 115 -18.06 11.78 11.18
C LEU A 115 -18.06 11.80 9.63
N LEU A 116 -17.31 10.90 9.02
CA LEU A 116 -17.29 10.77 7.57
C LEU A 116 -18.65 10.28 7.03
N GLY A 117 -19.35 9.45 7.80
CA GLY A 117 -20.68 8.98 7.49
C GLY A 117 -21.76 10.07 7.43
N GLU A 118 -21.50 11.24 8.04
CA GLU A 118 -22.34 12.44 7.90
C GLU A 118 -22.19 13.09 6.52
N LEU A 119 -21.06 12.87 5.86
CA LEU A 119 -20.69 13.50 4.58
C LEU A 119 -20.92 12.57 3.38
N LYS A 120 -20.71 11.26 3.57
CA LYS A 120 -20.76 10.24 2.51
C LYS A 120 -21.44 8.96 3.01
N PRO A 121 -22.19 8.24 2.15
CA PRO A 121 -22.71 6.92 2.49
C PRO A 121 -21.59 5.96 2.84
N MET A 122 -21.54 5.50 4.10
CA MET A 122 -20.51 4.61 4.61
C MET A 122 -21.01 3.17 4.74
N GLN A 123 -20.09 2.23 4.55
CA GLN A 123 -20.22 0.85 5.03
C GLN A 123 -18.92 0.46 5.75
N VAL A 124 -19.06 0.11 7.02
CA VAL A 124 -17.92 -0.25 7.86
C VAL A 124 -17.84 -1.76 7.98
N ILE A 125 -16.65 -2.32 7.80
CA ILE A 125 -16.32 -3.74 7.94
C ILE A 125 -15.56 -3.92 9.25
N HIS A 126 -16.03 -4.84 10.10
CA HIS A 126 -15.40 -5.14 11.39
C HIS A 126 -14.31 -6.21 11.23
N LEU A 127 -13.07 -5.87 11.60
CA LEU A 127 -11.94 -6.78 11.50
C LEU A 127 -11.78 -7.63 12.76
N PRO A 128 -11.55 -8.94 12.61
CA PRO A 128 -11.12 -9.79 13.71
C PRO A 128 -9.64 -9.53 14.02
N ASN A 129 -9.33 -8.76 15.06
CA ASN A 129 -7.97 -8.45 15.47
C ASN A 129 -7.41 -9.49 16.46
N LEU A 130 -7.85 -10.76 16.38
CA LEU A 130 -7.52 -11.83 17.31
C LEU A 130 -6.55 -12.85 16.70
N PRO A 131 -5.63 -13.41 17.48
CA PRO A 131 -4.68 -14.44 17.03
C PRO A 131 -5.32 -15.83 16.83
N ASP A 132 -6.49 -16.07 17.40
CA ASP A 132 -7.25 -17.33 17.25
C ASP A 132 -7.82 -17.39 15.83
N TYR A 133 -7.15 -18.15 14.98
CA TYR A 133 -7.49 -18.25 13.56
C TYR A 133 -8.90 -18.77 13.32
N GLU A 134 -9.32 -19.83 14.01
CA GLU A 134 -10.62 -20.47 13.80
C GLU A 134 -11.77 -19.51 14.14
N ARG A 135 -11.71 -18.90 15.32
CA ARG A 135 -12.70 -17.91 15.77
C ARG A 135 -12.69 -16.64 14.90
N SER A 136 -11.51 -16.19 14.49
CA SER A 136 -11.38 -15.02 13.63
C SER A 136 -11.94 -15.30 12.23
N MET A 137 -11.77 -16.50 11.70
CA MET A 137 -12.34 -16.90 10.41
C MET A 137 -13.87 -16.92 10.44
N GLU A 138 -14.48 -17.50 11.48
CA GLU A 138 -15.94 -17.50 11.62
C GLU A 138 -16.53 -16.08 11.63
N MET A 139 -15.92 -15.20 12.44
CA MET A 139 -16.29 -13.77 12.46
C MET A 139 -16.12 -13.12 11.09
N TRP A 140 -14.97 -13.35 10.45
CA TRP A 140 -14.61 -12.69 9.21
C TRP A 140 -15.50 -13.12 8.03
N VAL A 141 -15.77 -14.40 7.90
CA VAL A 141 -16.72 -14.92 6.89
C VAL A 141 -18.12 -14.33 7.10
N THR A 142 -18.57 -14.26 8.35
CA THR A 142 -19.87 -13.65 8.66
C THR A 142 -19.89 -12.18 8.26
N GLU A 143 -18.86 -11.43 8.60
CA GLU A 143 -18.74 -10.01 8.28
C GLU A 143 -18.69 -9.77 6.75
N LEU A 144 -17.96 -10.61 6.00
CA LEU A 144 -17.92 -10.49 4.54
C LEU A 144 -19.24 -10.81 3.87
N ARG A 145 -20.04 -11.75 4.43
CA ARG A 145 -21.41 -12.00 3.95
C ARG A 145 -22.34 -10.81 4.21
N LEU A 146 -22.23 -10.20 5.40
CA LEU A 146 -22.98 -8.98 5.72
C LEU A 146 -22.56 -7.81 4.84
N PHE A 147 -21.26 -7.70 4.57
CA PHE A 147 -20.71 -6.70 3.65
C PHE A 147 -21.27 -6.87 2.24
N ALA A 148 -21.23 -8.08 1.68
CA ALA A 148 -21.77 -8.38 0.36
C ALA A 148 -23.26 -8.04 0.28
N LYS A 149 -24.06 -8.47 1.27
CA LYS A 149 -25.50 -8.16 1.36
C LYS A 149 -25.75 -6.65 1.40
N GLY A 150 -25.01 -5.92 2.22
CA GLY A 150 -25.14 -4.46 2.30
C GLY A 150 -24.79 -3.75 0.98
N LEU A 151 -23.87 -4.29 0.20
CA LEU A 151 -23.58 -3.79 -1.14
C LEU A 151 -24.69 -4.10 -2.14
N GLU A 152 -25.29 -5.31 -2.10
CA GLU A 152 -26.46 -5.64 -2.93
C GLU A 152 -27.60 -4.67 -2.71
N GLU A 153 -27.90 -4.35 -1.44
CA GLU A 153 -28.96 -3.41 -1.06
C GLU A 153 -28.70 -1.99 -1.59
N LYS A 154 -27.43 -1.54 -1.58
CA LYS A 154 -27.04 -0.18 -2.02
C LYS A 154 -26.87 -0.07 -3.54
N THR A 155 -26.41 -1.14 -4.20
CA THR A 155 -26.16 -1.12 -5.63
C THR A 155 -27.34 -1.59 -6.47
N GLY A 156 -28.19 -2.45 -5.91
CA GLY A 156 -29.24 -3.18 -6.64
C GLY A 156 -28.67 -4.32 -7.51
N VAL A 157 -27.40 -4.68 -7.33
CA VAL A 157 -26.71 -5.72 -8.13
C VAL A 157 -26.55 -6.97 -7.27
N ALA A 158 -27.08 -8.10 -7.73
CA ALA A 158 -26.88 -9.39 -7.06
C ALA A 158 -25.42 -9.83 -7.17
N ILE A 159 -24.81 -10.20 -6.03
CA ILE A 159 -23.46 -10.73 -5.90
C ILE A 159 -23.57 -12.27 -5.93
N THR A 160 -23.44 -12.85 -7.12
CA THR A 160 -23.52 -14.29 -7.31
C THR A 160 -22.15 -14.96 -7.15
N GLU A 161 -22.15 -16.27 -6.88
CA GLU A 161 -20.89 -17.04 -6.82
C GLU A 161 -20.10 -16.95 -8.13
N GLU A 162 -20.77 -16.94 -9.28
CA GLU A 162 -20.11 -16.81 -10.57
C GLU A 162 -19.35 -15.47 -10.69
N LYS A 163 -20.00 -14.35 -10.35
CA LYS A 163 -19.37 -13.03 -10.35
C LYS A 163 -18.19 -12.94 -9.36
N LEU A 164 -18.30 -13.59 -8.20
CA LEU A 164 -17.21 -13.66 -7.24
C LEU A 164 -16.03 -14.47 -7.80
N ASN A 165 -16.29 -15.61 -8.45
CA ASN A 165 -15.27 -16.42 -9.07
C ASN A 165 -14.54 -15.66 -10.20
N GLU A 166 -15.27 -14.99 -11.08
CA GLU A 166 -14.69 -14.13 -12.10
C GLU A 166 -13.84 -13.01 -11.52
N ALA A 167 -14.32 -12.37 -10.44
CA ALA A 167 -13.57 -11.33 -9.75
C ALA A 167 -12.29 -11.85 -9.09
N ILE A 168 -12.32 -13.05 -8.48
CA ILE A 168 -11.16 -13.73 -7.91
C ILE A 168 -10.07 -13.94 -8.97
N GLU A 169 -10.45 -14.54 -10.11
CA GLU A 169 -9.50 -14.81 -11.19
C GLU A 169 -8.85 -13.54 -11.73
N TRP A 170 -9.63 -12.46 -11.91
CA TRP A 170 -9.09 -11.19 -12.35
C TRP A 170 -8.19 -10.53 -11.31
N CYS A 171 -8.60 -10.50 -10.06
CA CYS A 171 -7.79 -9.92 -8.98
C CYS A 171 -6.49 -10.71 -8.76
N ASN A 172 -6.50 -12.03 -8.93
CA ASN A 172 -5.29 -12.84 -8.87
C ASN A 172 -4.33 -12.51 -10.00
N LYS A 173 -4.81 -12.35 -11.25
CA LYS A 173 -3.98 -11.91 -12.38
C LYS A 173 -3.31 -10.55 -12.09
N GLU A 174 -4.06 -9.59 -11.57
CA GLU A 174 -3.51 -8.28 -11.19
C GLU A 174 -2.46 -8.41 -10.06
N ARG A 175 -2.70 -9.26 -9.06
CA ARG A 175 -1.74 -9.52 -7.97
C ARG A 175 -0.43 -10.13 -8.47
N ILE A 176 -0.52 -11.10 -9.39
CA ILE A 176 0.67 -11.74 -9.98
C ILE A 176 1.54 -10.69 -10.69
N GLN A 177 0.94 -9.82 -11.49
CA GLN A 177 1.71 -8.75 -12.15
C GLN A 177 2.28 -7.74 -11.17
N ALA A 178 1.49 -7.30 -10.19
CA ALA A 178 1.96 -6.38 -9.17
C ALA A 178 3.12 -6.99 -8.36
N ALA A 179 3.05 -8.29 -8.03
CA ALA A 179 4.14 -8.99 -7.35
C ALA A 179 5.42 -8.99 -8.20
N ARG A 180 5.33 -9.19 -9.53
CA ARG A 180 6.49 -9.13 -10.44
C ARG A 180 7.19 -7.78 -10.42
N ILE A 181 6.49 -6.66 -10.24
CA ILE A 181 7.12 -5.33 -10.08
C ILE A 181 8.02 -5.30 -8.85
N TYR A 182 7.58 -5.88 -7.73
CA TYR A 182 8.42 -5.99 -6.53
C TYR A 182 9.60 -6.94 -6.72
N GLU A 183 9.42 -8.02 -7.49
CA GLU A 183 10.51 -8.99 -7.79
C GLU A 183 11.67 -8.33 -8.55
N LEU A 184 11.46 -7.26 -9.32
CA LEU A 184 12.53 -6.48 -9.95
C LEU A 184 13.52 -5.92 -8.92
N GLY A 185 13.11 -5.67 -7.69
CA GLY A 185 13.98 -5.27 -6.59
C GLY A 185 14.93 -6.39 -6.10
N ARG A 186 14.65 -7.66 -6.40
CA ARG A 186 15.52 -8.81 -6.03
C ARG A 186 16.74 -8.95 -6.92
N TYR A 187 16.68 -8.42 -8.12
CA TYR A 187 17.84 -8.43 -9.04
C TYR A 187 19.08 -7.82 -8.36
N ALA A 188 20.26 -8.21 -8.80
CA ALA A 188 21.53 -7.70 -8.28
C ALA A 188 22.40 -7.18 -9.45
N PRO A 189 22.50 -5.86 -9.64
CA PRO A 189 21.80 -4.78 -8.93
C PRO A 189 20.28 -4.79 -9.19
N PRO A 190 19.45 -4.05 -8.40
CA PRO A 190 18.01 -3.98 -8.64
C PRO A 190 17.67 -3.47 -10.04
N ALA A 191 16.65 -4.04 -10.67
CA ALA A 191 16.23 -3.67 -12.03
C ALA A 191 15.27 -2.46 -12.06
N ILE A 192 14.83 -2.00 -10.90
CA ILE A 192 13.94 -0.84 -10.72
C ILE A 192 14.37 -0.04 -9.50
N THR A 193 14.17 1.29 -9.49
CA THR A 193 14.33 2.09 -8.27
C THR A 193 13.08 1.94 -7.37
N GLY A 194 13.25 2.12 -6.06
CA GLY A 194 12.12 2.10 -5.12
C GLY A 194 11.11 3.21 -5.40
N SER A 195 11.58 4.40 -5.76
CA SER A 195 10.70 5.51 -6.15
C SER A 195 9.80 5.13 -7.33
N ARG A 196 10.36 4.53 -8.38
CA ARG A 196 9.58 4.06 -9.55
C ARG A 196 8.66 2.90 -9.23
N MET A 197 9.14 1.94 -8.42
CA MET A 197 8.31 0.83 -7.92
C MET A 197 7.06 1.37 -7.21
N ARG A 198 7.23 2.34 -6.33
CA ARG A 198 6.12 3.00 -5.64
C ARG A 198 5.17 3.69 -6.62
N ASP A 199 5.69 4.47 -7.55
CA ASP A 199 4.88 5.24 -8.50
C ASP A 199 4.02 4.32 -9.36
N VAL A 200 4.57 3.20 -9.82
CA VAL A 200 3.81 2.18 -10.54
C VAL A 200 2.71 1.59 -9.64
N MET A 201 3.06 1.19 -8.42
CA MET A 201 2.12 0.53 -7.50
C MET A 201 1.04 1.47 -6.94
N GLU A 202 1.34 2.76 -6.81
CA GLU A 202 0.34 3.77 -6.44
C GLU A 202 -0.50 4.23 -7.64
N GLY A 203 0.07 4.27 -8.83
CA GLY A 203 -0.60 4.74 -10.05
C GLY A 203 -1.53 3.70 -10.65
N GLU A 204 -1.19 2.40 -10.58
CA GLU A 204 -1.96 1.33 -11.24
C GLU A 204 -3.42 1.25 -10.78
N GLN A 205 -3.70 1.63 -9.52
CA GLN A 205 -5.04 1.62 -8.95
C GLN A 205 -5.99 2.68 -9.55
N TYR A 206 -5.46 3.62 -10.33
CA TYR A 206 -6.23 4.66 -11.03
C TYR A 206 -6.40 4.39 -12.52
N ILE A 207 -5.99 3.21 -13.00
CA ILE A 207 -6.25 2.74 -14.35
C ILE A 207 -7.40 1.73 -14.26
N PHE A 208 -8.59 2.14 -14.69
CA PHE A 208 -9.81 1.37 -14.49
C PHE A 208 -10.09 0.33 -15.59
N ASP A 209 -9.54 0.53 -16.79
CA ASP A 209 -9.54 -0.51 -17.81
C ASP A 209 -8.51 -1.58 -17.46
N ARG A 210 -8.99 -2.80 -17.20
CA ARG A 210 -8.17 -3.91 -16.71
C ARG A 210 -7.18 -4.41 -17.75
N GLU A 211 -7.58 -4.47 -19.02
CA GLU A 211 -6.71 -4.90 -20.10
C GLU A 211 -5.62 -3.86 -20.36
N GLU A 212 -5.96 -2.58 -20.32
CA GLU A 212 -4.99 -1.49 -20.42
C GLU A 212 -3.99 -1.54 -19.27
N LYS A 213 -4.48 -1.66 -18.01
CA LYS A 213 -3.63 -1.81 -16.83
C LYS A 213 -2.65 -2.98 -16.99
N TYR A 214 -3.16 -4.13 -17.39
CA TYR A 214 -2.36 -5.33 -17.58
C TYR A 214 -1.25 -5.11 -18.61
N LYS A 215 -1.59 -4.57 -19.78
CA LYS A 215 -0.63 -4.27 -20.86
C LYS A 215 0.45 -3.28 -20.41
N LYS A 216 0.07 -2.21 -19.70
CA LYS A 216 1.01 -1.22 -19.17
C LYS A 216 2.00 -1.83 -18.18
N LEU A 217 1.50 -2.60 -17.22
CA LEU A 217 2.36 -3.29 -16.25
C LEU A 217 3.31 -4.27 -16.93
N ASP A 218 2.82 -5.05 -17.88
CA ASP A 218 3.64 -6.01 -18.64
C ASP A 218 4.73 -5.30 -19.48
N THR A 219 4.39 -4.17 -20.10
CA THR A 219 5.35 -3.34 -20.84
C THR A 219 6.47 -2.85 -19.94
N ILE A 220 6.15 -2.34 -18.74
CA ILE A 220 7.16 -1.88 -17.78
C ILE A 220 8.05 -3.02 -17.31
N LEU A 221 7.47 -4.17 -16.99
CA LEU A 221 8.21 -5.35 -16.57
C LEU A 221 9.23 -5.76 -17.63
N ASN A 222 8.76 -5.94 -18.86
CA ASN A 222 9.61 -6.34 -19.98
C ASN A 222 10.73 -5.32 -20.26
N GLN A 223 10.44 -4.01 -20.15
CA GLN A 223 11.43 -2.96 -20.33
C GLN A 223 12.49 -2.98 -19.23
N CYS A 224 12.09 -3.09 -17.96
CA CYS A 224 13.04 -3.15 -16.84
C CYS A 224 13.96 -4.38 -16.94
N GLU A 225 13.41 -5.54 -17.30
CA GLU A 225 14.19 -6.77 -17.51
C GLU A 225 15.16 -6.64 -18.70
N ALA A 226 14.70 -6.09 -19.81
CA ALA A 226 15.53 -5.86 -20.99
C ALA A 226 16.69 -4.88 -20.71
N ASP A 227 16.40 -3.77 -20.02
CA ASP A 227 17.42 -2.79 -19.64
C ASP A 227 18.44 -3.39 -18.67
N TRP A 228 17.97 -4.19 -17.71
CA TRP A 228 18.87 -4.88 -16.78
C TRP A 228 19.81 -5.85 -17.49
N HIS A 229 19.29 -6.69 -18.40
CA HIS A 229 20.09 -7.62 -19.20
C HIS A 229 21.08 -6.90 -20.13
N ALA A 230 20.74 -5.71 -20.59
CA ALA A 230 21.62 -4.88 -21.40
C ALA A 230 22.67 -4.09 -20.58
N GLY A 231 22.70 -4.24 -19.24
CA GLY A 231 23.57 -3.47 -18.34
C GLY A 231 23.20 -1.98 -18.24
N LYS A 232 21.95 -1.63 -18.55
CA LYS A 232 21.41 -0.25 -18.54
C LYS A 232 20.46 -0.01 -17.38
N GLY A 233 20.32 -0.96 -16.45
CA GLY A 233 19.46 -0.80 -15.28
C GLY A 233 19.83 0.43 -14.43
N PRO A 234 18.91 0.93 -13.58
CA PRO A 234 19.08 2.20 -12.88
C PRO A 234 20.27 2.24 -11.92
N PHE A 235 20.73 1.08 -11.47
CA PHE A 235 21.87 0.94 -10.55
C PHE A 235 23.13 0.36 -11.24
N ALA A 236 23.15 0.22 -12.57
CA ALA A 236 24.32 -0.26 -13.30
C ALA A 236 25.59 0.56 -13.04
N PRO A 237 25.53 1.92 -12.89
CA PRO A 237 26.72 2.73 -12.59
C PRO A 237 27.29 2.49 -11.18
N ASP A 238 26.49 2.03 -10.23
CA ASP A 238 26.90 1.75 -8.87
C ASP A 238 26.11 0.52 -8.32
N PRO A 239 26.57 -0.69 -8.67
CA PRO A 239 25.84 -1.92 -8.37
C PRO A 239 25.91 -2.36 -6.90
N ASN A 240 26.81 -1.75 -6.10
CA ASN A 240 27.05 -2.16 -4.70
C ASN A 240 26.30 -1.30 -3.67
N ARG A 241 25.33 -0.52 -4.09
CA ARG A 241 24.51 0.31 -3.18
C ARG A 241 23.91 -0.51 -2.05
N PRO A 242 23.84 0.04 -0.82
CA PRO A 242 23.10 -0.57 0.27
C PRO A 242 21.65 -0.86 -0.13
N ARG A 243 21.22 -2.10 0.05
CA ARG A 243 19.88 -2.59 -0.29
C ARG A 243 18.94 -2.40 0.91
N ILE A 244 17.93 -1.57 0.75
CA ILE A 244 17.09 -1.11 1.87
C ILE A 244 15.64 -1.53 1.65
N ILE A 245 15.04 -2.13 2.69
CA ILE A 245 13.60 -2.34 2.76
C ILE A 245 12.96 -1.15 3.47
N ILE A 246 11.85 -0.67 2.93
CA ILE A 246 11.01 0.35 3.57
C ILE A 246 9.81 -0.33 4.22
N SER A 247 9.65 -0.14 5.53
CA SER A 247 8.48 -0.59 6.29
C SER A 247 7.66 0.60 6.76
N GLY A 248 6.33 0.48 6.76
CA GLY A 248 5.44 1.53 7.28
C GLY A 248 4.11 1.63 6.57
N ALA A 249 3.37 2.70 6.87
CA ALA A 249 2.07 3.00 6.26
C ALA A 249 1.98 4.48 5.86
N GLY A 250 1.15 4.76 4.84
CA GLY A 250 0.92 6.12 4.36
C GLY A 250 2.13 6.76 3.67
N LEU A 251 3.03 5.93 3.10
CA LEU A 251 4.35 6.35 2.61
C LEU A 251 4.32 7.37 1.47
N GLY A 252 3.28 7.35 0.62
CA GLY A 252 3.23 8.23 -0.57
C GLY A 252 3.32 9.73 -0.27
N GLY A 253 2.81 10.17 0.90
CA GLY A 253 2.87 11.59 1.30
C GLY A 253 4.22 12.03 1.89
N VAL A 254 5.11 11.09 2.21
CA VAL A 254 6.41 11.37 2.83
C VAL A 254 7.58 10.84 2.00
N ALA A 255 7.30 10.24 0.85
CA ALA A 255 8.30 9.57 0.03
C ALA A 255 9.38 10.53 -0.49
N GLY A 256 9.03 11.76 -0.86
CA GLY A 256 9.99 12.75 -1.34
C GLY A 256 11.11 13.05 -0.34
N LYS A 257 10.79 13.13 0.95
CA LYS A 257 11.77 13.39 2.00
C LYS A 257 12.37 12.14 2.64
N THR A 258 11.96 10.95 2.23
CA THR A 258 12.44 9.68 2.77
C THR A 258 13.03 8.79 1.69
N VAL A 259 12.20 8.18 0.86
CA VAL A 259 12.62 7.22 -0.18
C VAL A 259 13.50 7.86 -1.25
N GLU A 260 13.08 9.02 -1.77
CA GLU A 260 13.84 9.73 -2.81
C GLU A 260 15.18 10.22 -2.27
N VAL A 261 15.19 10.80 -1.07
CA VAL A 261 16.43 11.22 -0.38
C VAL A 261 17.37 10.03 -0.15
N LEU A 262 16.83 8.86 0.24
CA LEU A 262 17.63 7.66 0.44
C LEU A 262 18.31 7.20 -0.86
N GLU A 263 17.59 7.22 -1.98
CA GLU A 263 18.14 6.86 -3.29
C GLU A 263 19.12 7.91 -3.84
N GLU A 264 18.88 9.20 -3.62
CA GLU A 264 19.81 10.30 -3.91
C GLU A 264 21.13 10.14 -3.17
N LEU A 265 21.09 9.76 -1.89
CA LEU A 265 22.26 9.55 -1.04
C LEU A 265 22.98 8.22 -1.30
N GLY A 266 22.56 7.49 -2.34
CA GLY A 266 23.24 6.29 -2.83
C GLY A 266 22.81 5.00 -2.15
N GLY A 267 21.62 4.93 -1.56
CA GLY A 267 20.93 3.69 -1.22
C GLY A 267 20.16 3.13 -2.41
N ALA A 268 19.66 1.90 -2.29
CA ALA A 268 18.74 1.27 -3.23
C ALA A 268 17.55 0.72 -2.45
N VAL A 269 16.36 1.30 -2.61
CA VAL A 269 15.14 0.73 -2.05
C VAL A 269 14.73 -0.45 -2.90
N VAL A 270 14.76 -1.64 -2.30
CA VAL A 270 14.55 -2.91 -3.01
C VAL A 270 13.18 -3.52 -2.79
N CYS A 271 12.49 -3.15 -1.72
CA CYS A 271 11.16 -3.64 -1.39
C CYS A 271 10.43 -2.71 -0.43
N TYR A 272 9.10 -2.75 -0.50
CA TYR A 272 8.21 -2.15 0.48
C TYR A 272 7.53 -3.25 1.29
N GLU A 273 7.59 -3.13 2.62
CA GLU A 273 6.86 -3.92 3.58
C GLU A 273 5.83 -3.00 4.27
N GLY A 274 4.58 -3.43 4.39
CA GLY A 274 3.50 -2.63 4.97
C GLY A 274 2.24 -2.66 4.11
N CYS A 275 1.40 -1.63 4.23
CA CYS A 275 0.06 -1.63 3.64
C CYS A 275 0.02 -1.88 2.12
N SER A 276 0.93 -1.32 1.36
CA SER A 276 0.99 -1.48 -0.10
C SER A 276 2.12 -2.41 -0.54
N GLY A 277 2.74 -3.14 0.39
CA GLY A 277 3.93 -3.92 0.14
C GLY A 277 3.67 -5.24 -0.58
N ILE A 278 4.80 -5.93 -0.84
CA ILE A 278 4.84 -7.19 -1.60
C ILE A 278 3.94 -8.27 -1.01
N VAL A 279 3.84 -8.36 0.32
CA VAL A 279 3.13 -9.46 0.98
C VAL A 279 1.66 -9.51 0.60
N SER A 280 1.00 -8.36 0.51
CA SER A 280 -0.41 -8.29 0.09
C SER A 280 -0.63 -8.69 -1.37
N ARG A 281 0.41 -8.58 -2.20
CA ARG A 281 0.36 -8.88 -3.65
C ARG A 281 0.73 -10.32 -3.98
N ARG A 282 1.59 -10.96 -3.20
CA ARG A 282 1.96 -12.38 -3.41
C ARG A 282 0.86 -13.36 -3.05
N ARG A 283 -0.03 -13.00 -2.13
CA ARG A 283 -1.06 -13.90 -1.65
C ARG A 283 -2.25 -13.91 -2.60
N LEU A 284 -2.44 -15.04 -3.25
CA LEU A 284 -3.56 -15.28 -4.15
C LEU A 284 -4.73 -15.90 -3.39
N ILE A 285 -5.93 -15.73 -3.94
CA ILE A 285 -7.12 -16.47 -3.49
C ILE A 285 -7.14 -17.79 -4.24
N ASP A 286 -7.47 -18.87 -3.52
CA ASP A 286 -7.69 -20.18 -4.12
C ASP A 286 -8.78 -20.10 -5.21
N GLU A 287 -8.52 -20.67 -6.38
CA GLU A 287 -9.43 -20.65 -7.53
C GLU A 287 -10.30 -21.91 -7.64
N ASP A 288 -10.27 -22.80 -6.64
CA ASP A 288 -11.13 -23.98 -6.60
C ASP A 288 -12.61 -23.58 -6.46
N ARG A 289 -13.31 -23.62 -7.59
CA ARG A 289 -14.74 -23.24 -7.69
C ARG A 289 -15.67 -24.19 -6.93
N SER A 290 -15.22 -25.32 -6.43
CA SER A 290 -16.02 -26.22 -5.57
C SER A 290 -16.18 -25.69 -4.14
N ARG A 291 -15.35 -24.73 -3.74
CA ARG A 291 -15.37 -24.09 -2.41
C ARG A 291 -16.14 -22.78 -2.44
N ASP A 292 -16.78 -22.43 -1.33
CA ASP A 292 -17.46 -21.16 -1.16
C ASP A 292 -16.52 -19.97 -1.43
N PRO A 293 -16.82 -19.07 -2.40
CA PRO A 293 -15.95 -17.97 -2.76
C PRO A 293 -15.74 -16.95 -1.63
N ILE A 294 -16.75 -16.74 -0.76
CA ILE A 294 -16.59 -15.84 0.39
C ILE A 294 -15.58 -16.41 1.40
N VAL A 295 -15.58 -17.72 1.62
CA VAL A 295 -14.60 -18.37 2.51
C VAL A 295 -13.20 -18.22 1.94
N ARG A 296 -13.00 -18.47 0.65
CA ARG A 296 -11.69 -18.31 -0.02
C ARG A 296 -11.18 -16.86 0.03
N ILE A 297 -12.08 -15.90 -0.17
CA ILE A 297 -11.77 -14.48 0.00
C ILE A 297 -11.37 -14.19 1.44
N ALA A 298 -12.12 -14.71 2.42
CA ALA A 298 -11.83 -14.53 3.84
C ALA A 298 -10.44 -15.07 4.21
N GLU A 299 -10.09 -16.26 3.75
CA GLU A 299 -8.77 -16.89 3.98
C GLU A 299 -7.61 -16.01 3.52
N LYS A 300 -7.73 -15.34 2.38
CA LYS A 300 -6.71 -14.42 1.90
C LYS A 300 -6.63 -13.16 2.75
N TYR A 301 -7.76 -12.54 3.06
CA TYR A 301 -7.77 -11.23 3.69
C TYR A 301 -7.53 -11.26 5.21
N ILE A 302 -7.82 -12.37 5.90
CA ILE A 302 -7.52 -12.51 7.33
C ILE A 302 -6.00 -12.47 7.60
N GLU A 303 -5.20 -12.82 6.62
CA GLU A 303 -3.75 -12.90 6.73
C GLU A 303 -3.02 -11.62 6.31
N VAL A 304 -3.75 -10.52 6.09
CA VAL A 304 -3.15 -9.21 5.85
C VAL A 304 -2.31 -8.79 7.06
N PRO A 305 -0.99 -8.57 6.90
CA PRO A 305 -0.07 -8.32 8.01
C PRO A 305 -0.14 -6.87 8.47
N CYS A 306 -1.26 -6.47 9.03
CA CYS A 306 -1.43 -5.10 9.52
C CYS A 306 -0.96 -4.97 10.97
N ALA A 307 -0.36 -3.83 11.30
CA ALA A 307 0.07 -3.48 12.66
C ALA A 307 -1.06 -3.44 13.72
N VAL A 308 -2.33 -3.56 13.31
CA VAL A 308 -3.47 -3.59 14.25
C VAL A 308 -3.77 -5.00 14.78
N VAL A 309 -3.19 -6.04 14.20
CA VAL A 309 -3.31 -7.42 14.67
C VAL A 309 -2.42 -7.62 15.90
N SER A 310 -2.92 -8.27 16.94
CA SER A 310 -2.14 -8.47 18.18
C SER A 310 -2.47 -9.80 18.86
N PRO A 311 -1.42 -10.62 19.14
CA PRO A 311 -0.02 -10.50 18.73
C PRO A 311 0.16 -10.69 17.22
N ASN A 312 1.20 -10.05 16.62
CA ASN A 312 1.41 -10.02 15.18
C ASN A 312 2.66 -10.81 14.76
N GLN A 313 2.72 -12.08 15.17
CA GLN A 313 3.86 -12.96 14.88
C GLN A 313 4.04 -13.17 13.36
N ALA A 314 2.93 -13.35 12.64
CA ALA A 314 2.96 -13.58 11.19
C ALA A 314 3.64 -12.44 10.43
N ARG A 315 3.40 -11.18 10.81
CA ARG A 315 4.10 -10.05 10.21
C ARG A 315 5.60 -10.06 10.50
N MET A 316 6.00 -10.42 11.73
CA MET A 316 7.41 -10.48 12.11
C MET A 316 8.17 -11.56 11.32
N GLU A 317 7.54 -12.69 11.07
CA GLU A 317 8.06 -13.75 10.21
C GLU A 317 8.18 -13.29 8.75
N GLN A 318 7.20 -12.56 8.25
CA GLN A 318 7.23 -12.00 6.90
C GLN A 318 8.31 -10.94 6.73
N VAL A 319 8.52 -10.06 7.72
CA VAL A 319 9.63 -9.09 7.70
C VAL A 319 10.97 -9.80 7.62
N ALA A 320 11.17 -10.84 8.44
CA ALA A 320 12.40 -11.64 8.41
C ALA A 320 12.61 -12.30 7.03
N ALA A 321 11.58 -12.95 6.50
CA ALA A 321 11.64 -13.57 5.16
C ALA A 321 11.93 -12.53 4.06
N THR A 322 11.33 -11.33 4.14
CA THR A 322 11.59 -10.27 3.17
C THR A 322 13.04 -9.78 3.25
N ILE A 323 13.62 -9.63 4.45
CA ILE A 323 15.03 -9.26 4.63
C ILE A 323 15.94 -10.27 3.92
N GLU A 324 15.69 -11.56 4.12
CA GLU A 324 16.48 -12.65 3.52
C GLU A 324 16.31 -12.71 2.00
N GLU A 325 15.06 -12.74 1.52
CA GLU A 325 14.75 -12.89 0.09
C GLU A 325 15.25 -11.71 -0.77
N TRP A 326 15.14 -10.49 -0.28
CA TRP A 326 15.65 -9.30 -0.98
C TRP A 326 17.13 -9.01 -0.66
N LYS A 327 17.79 -9.85 0.15
CA LYS A 327 19.18 -9.64 0.58
C LYS A 327 19.40 -8.22 1.07
N ALA A 328 18.55 -7.78 2.00
CA ALA A 328 18.59 -6.41 2.47
C ALA A 328 19.79 -6.16 3.40
N ASP A 329 20.47 -5.06 3.18
CA ASP A 329 21.56 -4.59 4.05
C ASP A 329 21.01 -3.80 5.25
N GLY A 330 19.75 -3.37 5.19
CA GLY A 330 19.09 -2.63 6.27
C GLY A 330 17.60 -2.41 6.05
N VAL A 331 16.92 -1.95 7.10
CA VAL A 331 15.49 -1.62 7.09
C VAL A 331 15.30 -0.18 7.54
N VAL A 332 14.46 0.58 6.85
CA VAL A 332 13.98 1.89 7.29
C VAL A 332 12.49 1.77 7.62
N SER A 333 12.16 1.92 8.90
CA SER A 333 10.77 1.96 9.38
C SER A 333 10.29 3.40 9.43
N ILE A 334 9.27 3.72 8.64
CA ILE A 334 8.67 5.06 8.56
C ILE A 334 7.29 5.03 9.21
N THR A 335 7.10 5.83 10.25
CA THR A 335 5.83 5.98 10.94
C THR A 335 5.35 7.42 10.87
N LEU A 336 4.05 7.61 10.69
CA LEU A 336 3.45 8.94 10.81
C LEU A 336 3.25 9.30 12.29
N HIS A 337 3.40 10.57 12.64
CA HIS A 337 3.12 11.06 13.98
C HIS A 337 1.76 10.56 14.48
N SER A 338 1.69 10.16 15.73
CA SER A 338 0.46 9.62 16.35
C SER A 338 -0.13 8.36 15.68
N CYS A 339 0.64 7.65 14.88
CA CYS A 339 0.25 6.34 14.36
C CYS A 339 0.64 5.24 15.34
N ASN A 340 -0.13 5.09 16.42
CA ASN A 340 0.19 4.19 17.52
C ASN A 340 0.48 2.73 17.11
N PRO A 341 -0.31 2.08 16.23
CA PRO A 341 -0.03 0.69 15.87
C PRO A 341 1.35 0.50 15.24
N PHE A 342 1.71 1.31 14.25
CA PHE A 342 3.01 1.21 13.59
C PHE A 342 4.16 1.67 14.48
N ALA A 343 3.97 2.71 15.30
CA ALA A 343 4.98 3.18 16.23
C ALA A 343 5.34 2.12 17.27
N ILE A 344 4.34 1.44 17.86
CA ILE A 344 4.56 0.37 18.83
C ILE A 344 5.21 -0.85 18.17
N GLU A 345 4.75 -1.24 16.99
CA GLU A 345 5.32 -2.39 16.26
C GLU A 345 6.77 -2.18 15.79
N THR A 346 7.24 -0.94 15.71
CA THR A 346 8.65 -0.65 15.39
C THR A 346 9.62 -1.37 16.32
N GLU A 347 9.25 -1.58 17.59
CA GLU A 347 10.07 -2.36 18.52
C GLU A 347 10.16 -3.84 18.14
N ASN A 348 9.08 -4.42 17.67
CA ASN A 348 9.08 -5.80 17.16
C ASN A 348 9.92 -5.92 15.87
N ILE A 349 9.82 -4.95 14.96
CA ILE A 349 10.66 -4.88 13.76
C ILE A 349 12.15 -4.76 14.16
N ARG A 350 12.48 -3.97 15.17
CA ARG A 350 13.86 -3.86 15.70
C ARG A 350 14.42 -5.20 16.10
N ARG A 351 13.66 -5.99 16.87
CA ARG A 351 14.06 -7.34 17.31
C ARG A 351 14.23 -8.29 16.13
N VAL A 352 13.40 -8.15 15.09
CA VAL A 352 13.58 -8.93 13.84
C VAL A 352 14.88 -8.54 13.16
N CYS A 353 15.14 -7.25 12.97
CA CYS A 353 16.37 -6.75 12.34
C CYS A 353 17.63 -7.21 13.09
N GLU A 354 17.61 -7.16 14.42
CA GLU A 354 18.69 -7.66 15.27
C GLU A 354 18.96 -9.15 15.04
N ARG A 355 17.92 -9.98 15.00
CA ARG A 355 18.04 -11.42 14.70
C ARG A 355 18.57 -11.69 13.30
N CYS A 356 18.19 -10.88 12.32
CA CYS A 356 18.66 -10.98 10.94
C CYS A 356 20.04 -10.33 10.72
N GLY A 357 20.60 -9.68 11.75
CA GLY A 357 21.91 -9.02 11.67
C GLY A 357 21.94 -7.76 10.79
N VAL A 358 20.78 -7.13 10.52
CA VAL A 358 20.68 -5.90 9.73
C VAL A 358 20.31 -4.70 10.61
N PRO A 359 20.84 -3.50 10.37
CA PRO A 359 20.47 -2.30 11.13
C PRO A 359 19.05 -1.81 10.78
N LEU A 360 18.40 -1.17 11.76
CA LEU A 360 17.13 -0.48 11.61
C LEU A 360 17.31 1.03 11.78
N LEU A 361 16.82 1.82 10.83
CA LEU A 361 16.56 3.25 11.02
C LEU A 361 15.05 3.46 11.18
N HIS A 362 14.65 4.06 12.31
CA HIS A 362 13.26 4.47 12.51
C HIS A 362 13.11 5.97 12.24
N ILE A 363 12.19 6.36 11.38
CA ILE A 363 11.84 7.75 11.06
C ILE A 363 10.37 7.95 11.44
N GLU A 364 10.12 8.87 12.37
CA GLU A 364 8.78 9.37 12.66
C GLU A 364 8.61 10.74 12.01
N THR A 365 7.53 10.95 11.25
CA THR A 365 7.34 12.14 10.43
C THR A 365 5.86 12.44 10.16
N ASP A 366 5.56 13.52 9.46
CA ASP A 366 4.23 13.89 8.97
C ASP A 366 4.28 14.34 7.50
N PHE A 367 3.23 14.99 6.99
CA PHE A 367 3.19 15.50 5.62
C PHE A 367 3.77 16.91 5.45
N GLY A 368 4.31 17.49 6.51
CA GLY A 368 5.02 18.78 6.46
C GLY A 368 6.45 18.61 5.95
N THR A 369 7.14 19.73 5.75
CA THR A 369 8.52 19.78 5.22
C THR A 369 9.55 20.21 6.25
N ALA A 370 9.13 20.53 7.48
CA ALA A 370 9.99 21.12 8.50
C ALA A 370 11.13 20.19 8.99
N ASP A 371 10.97 18.88 8.82
CA ASP A 371 11.89 17.85 9.27
C ASP A 371 12.80 17.27 8.16
N GLU A 372 12.70 17.77 6.91
CA GLU A 372 13.44 17.25 5.76
C GLU A 372 14.95 17.23 5.98
N GLY A 373 15.52 18.30 6.49
CA GLY A 373 16.98 18.38 6.76
C GLY A 373 17.43 17.35 7.80
N GLN A 374 16.66 17.18 8.88
CA GLN A 374 16.96 16.20 9.91
C GLN A 374 16.84 14.76 9.37
N ILE A 375 15.81 14.47 8.60
CA ILE A 375 15.61 13.17 7.97
C ILE A 375 16.80 12.86 7.04
N ARG A 376 17.20 13.81 6.19
CA ARG A 376 18.33 13.66 5.27
C ARG A 376 19.62 13.29 6.01
N THR A 377 19.97 14.05 7.07
CA THR A 377 21.16 13.77 7.89
C THR A 377 21.13 12.36 8.51
N ARG A 378 19.97 11.93 9.01
CA ARG A 378 19.81 10.60 9.61
C ARG A 378 19.95 9.48 8.58
N ILE A 379 19.39 9.65 7.38
CA ILE A 379 19.53 8.69 6.27
C ILE A 379 20.99 8.61 5.81
N GLU A 380 21.67 9.74 5.68
CA GLU A 380 23.11 9.80 5.29
C GLU A 380 23.97 9.01 6.28
N ALA A 381 23.88 9.31 7.56
CA ALA A 381 24.63 8.58 8.59
C ALA A 381 24.31 7.07 8.63
N TYR A 382 23.05 6.71 8.37
CA TYR A 382 22.62 5.31 8.30
C TYR A 382 23.25 4.57 7.12
N LEU A 383 23.27 5.18 5.94
CA LEU A 383 23.89 4.59 4.75
C LEU A 383 25.42 4.49 4.88
N GLU A 384 26.07 5.48 5.49
CA GLU A 384 27.52 5.43 5.81
C GLU A 384 27.86 4.27 6.73
N MET A 385 27.08 4.06 7.78
CA MET A 385 27.25 2.93 8.69
C MET A 385 27.13 1.58 7.97
N ILE A 386 26.15 1.43 7.08
CA ILE A 386 25.98 0.19 6.30
C ILE A 386 27.18 -0.03 5.37
N ARG A 387 27.66 1.01 4.67
CA ARG A 387 28.81 0.91 3.76
C ARG A 387 30.07 0.47 4.54
N ALA A 388 30.34 1.11 5.67
CA ALA A 388 31.49 0.75 6.52
C ALA A 388 31.41 -0.71 6.98
N LYS A 389 30.20 -1.21 7.35
CA LYS A 389 30.01 -2.61 7.74
C LYS A 389 30.29 -3.57 6.57
N LYS A 390 29.82 -3.24 5.35
CA LYS A 390 30.06 -4.06 4.15
C LYS A 390 31.57 -4.11 3.79
N GLU A 391 32.28 -3.01 3.90
CA GLU A 391 33.72 -2.94 3.67
C GLU A 391 34.49 -3.86 4.63
N MET A 392 34.12 -3.82 5.93
CA MET A 392 34.76 -4.70 6.95
C MET A 392 34.46 -6.20 6.74
N GLN A 393 33.38 -6.55 6.06
CA GLN A 393 33.02 -7.96 5.80
C GLN A 393 33.70 -8.49 4.52
N ASN A 394 34.10 -7.61 3.60
CA ASN A 394 34.72 -7.95 2.33
C ASN A 394 36.26 -7.84 2.33
N GLY A 395 36.86 -7.25 3.37
CA GLY A 395 38.30 -7.17 3.60
C GLY A 395 38.79 -8.20 4.60
#